data_454ce6ad6c96b15693862cc2b786c76b
#
_entry.id   454ce6ad6c96b15693862cc2b786c76b
#
_cell.length_a   1.000
_cell.length_b   1.000
_cell.length_c   1.000
_cell.angle_alpha   90.00
_cell.angle_beta   90.00
_cell.angle_gamma   90.00
#
_symmetry.space_group_name_H-M   'P 1'
#
loop_
_entity.id
_entity.type
_entity.pdbx_description
1 polymer ?
#
loop_
_entity_poly.entity_id
_entity_poly.type
_entity_poly.pdbx_seq_one_letter_code
_entity_poly.pdbx_strand_id
1 'polypeptide(L)'
;MAYLGNQPSNNFVSLKRQVITGNGGSSYTLDHSVASVNDVAIFVNNVRQDPASYSISGTALTLGGTISSSDSCYVIFLGQALQTVTPDADTITTAMLKSNAVDLTSKVTGTLPVANGGTALTSGFANGITMVDCFRLNANQSVSGNGTSLISNYERVDTFSPGFIGTGMTESGGVFTFPSTGIYKITTVMHFLASADSTFLRINHEISTDSGSSFDAQGEANTHAKSGQYVTGTQISTFDVTNTSTHQIRFQFRHNNSGNLQGATTSTRTGFYFERLGDT
;
A
#
# COMPACT_ATOMS: atom_id res chain seq x y z
N MET A 1 58.50 -19.98 -0.30
CA MET A 1 57.69 -18.87 -0.85
C MET A 1 56.23 -19.25 -0.67
N ALA A 2 55.44 -18.38 -0.04
CA ALA A 2 54.00 -18.61 0.07
C ALA A 2 53.35 -18.44 -1.34
N TYR A 3 52.50 -19.37 -1.74
CA TYR A 3 51.75 -19.26 -2.98
C TYR A 3 50.72 -18.14 -2.88
N LEU A 4 50.86 -17.12 -3.70
CA LEU A 4 50.01 -15.91 -3.68
C LEU A 4 48.80 -15.99 -4.62
N GLY A 5 48.44 -17.18 -5.08
CA GLY A 5 47.25 -17.41 -5.91
C GLY A 5 46.13 -18.09 -5.15
N ASN A 6 44.95 -18.15 -5.78
CA ASN A 6 43.83 -18.97 -5.31
C ASN A 6 44.31 -20.42 -5.22
N GLN A 7 44.18 -21.06 -4.05
CA GLN A 7 44.51 -22.49 -3.94
C GLN A 7 43.57 -23.24 -4.89
N PRO A 8 44.13 -24.13 -5.76
CA PRO A 8 43.29 -25.00 -6.55
C PRO A 8 42.38 -25.80 -5.65
N SER A 9 41.07 -25.80 -5.94
CA SER A 9 40.14 -26.64 -5.20
C SER A 9 40.59 -28.09 -5.33
N ASN A 10 40.85 -28.75 -4.21
CA ASN A 10 41.20 -30.17 -4.16
C ASN A 10 40.04 -31.11 -4.51
N ASN A 11 38.91 -30.54 -4.99
CA ASN A 11 37.75 -31.31 -5.40
C ASN A 11 37.98 -31.89 -6.77
N PHE A 12 38.46 -33.13 -6.83
CA PHE A 12 38.44 -33.92 -8.06
C PHE A 12 36.99 -34.30 -8.39
N VAL A 13 36.39 -33.60 -9.37
CA VAL A 13 35.08 -33.97 -9.90
C VAL A 13 35.27 -35.09 -10.90
N SER A 14 34.94 -36.32 -10.55
CA SER A 14 34.94 -37.43 -11.48
C SER A 14 33.90 -37.23 -12.59
N LEU A 15 34.27 -37.52 -13.84
CA LEU A 15 33.34 -37.49 -14.96
C LEU A 15 32.22 -38.52 -14.70
N LYS A 16 30.98 -38.12 -14.87
CA LYS A 16 29.84 -39.02 -14.69
C LYS A 16 29.67 -39.89 -15.93
N ARG A 17 29.30 -41.15 -15.69
CA ARG A 17 28.98 -42.14 -16.74
C ARG A 17 27.53 -42.58 -16.55
N GLN A 18 26.78 -42.56 -17.66
CA GLN A 18 25.43 -43.15 -17.74
C GLN A 18 25.49 -44.35 -18.70
N VAL A 19 24.90 -45.47 -18.31
CA VAL A 19 24.67 -46.61 -19.18
C VAL A 19 23.36 -46.44 -19.90
N ILE A 20 23.37 -46.62 -21.23
CA ILE A 20 22.16 -46.60 -22.06
C ILE A 20 21.79 -48.06 -22.34
N THR A 21 20.61 -48.46 -21.95
CA THR A 21 20.06 -49.79 -22.30
C THR A 21 19.39 -49.68 -23.66
N GLY A 22 19.93 -50.41 -24.63
CA GLY A 22 19.35 -50.46 -25.97
C GLY A 22 17.94 -51.03 -25.97
N ASN A 23 17.04 -50.41 -26.71
CA ASN A 23 15.64 -50.81 -26.86
C ASN A 23 15.26 -51.07 -28.34
N GLY A 24 16.25 -51.15 -29.23
CA GLY A 24 16.05 -51.26 -30.66
C GLY A 24 15.76 -49.94 -31.37
N GLY A 25 15.70 -48.83 -30.63
CA GLY A 25 15.47 -47.46 -31.14
C GLY A 25 16.76 -46.63 -31.17
N SER A 26 16.59 -45.36 -31.52
CA SER A 26 17.69 -44.38 -31.61
C SER A 26 17.51 -43.20 -30.59
N SER A 27 16.39 -43.12 -29.92
CA SER A 27 16.08 -42.01 -28.99
C SER A 27 16.17 -42.48 -27.54
N TYR A 28 16.91 -41.71 -26.73
CA TYR A 28 17.19 -42.01 -25.31
C TYR A 28 17.16 -40.73 -24.48
N THR A 29 17.08 -40.89 -23.15
CA THR A 29 17.09 -39.78 -22.20
C THR A 29 18.40 -39.82 -21.42
N LEU A 30 19.08 -38.68 -21.36
CA LEU A 30 20.27 -38.48 -20.54
C LEU A 30 19.88 -38.16 -19.11
N ASP A 31 20.67 -38.62 -18.13
CA ASP A 31 20.49 -38.31 -16.70
C ASP A 31 20.77 -36.83 -16.40
N HIS A 32 21.53 -36.14 -17.24
CA HIS A 32 21.87 -34.73 -17.10
C HIS A 32 21.65 -33.99 -18.41
N SER A 33 21.10 -32.81 -18.32
CA SER A 33 20.98 -31.89 -19.45
C SER A 33 22.37 -31.41 -19.89
N VAL A 34 22.62 -31.35 -21.19
CA VAL A 34 23.85 -30.81 -21.79
C VAL A 34 23.52 -29.73 -22.81
N ALA A 35 24.41 -28.76 -22.95
CA ALA A 35 24.21 -27.63 -23.86
C ALA A 35 24.66 -27.94 -25.30
N SER A 36 25.56 -28.87 -25.48
CA SER A 36 26.16 -29.19 -26.77
C SER A 36 26.47 -30.69 -26.90
N VAL A 37 26.45 -31.21 -28.12
CA VAL A 37 26.92 -32.57 -28.43
C VAL A 37 28.38 -32.79 -28.04
N ASN A 38 29.17 -31.72 -27.91
CA ASN A 38 30.57 -31.76 -27.50
C ASN A 38 30.77 -31.95 -26.00
N ASP A 39 29.72 -31.79 -25.20
CA ASP A 39 29.76 -31.92 -23.74
C ASP A 39 29.71 -33.39 -23.29
N VAL A 40 29.54 -34.30 -24.23
CA VAL A 40 29.47 -35.74 -23.96
C VAL A 40 30.38 -36.55 -24.91
N ALA A 41 30.80 -37.73 -24.46
CA ALA A 41 31.37 -38.74 -25.31
C ALA A 41 30.46 -39.99 -25.25
N ILE A 42 29.95 -40.41 -26.39
CA ILE A 42 29.07 -41.56 -26.53
C ILE A 42 29.89 -42.75 -27.09
N PHE A 43 29.71 -43.91 -26.48
CA PHE A 43 30.37 -45.15 -26.88
C PHE A 43 29.32 -46.21 -27.14
N VAL A 44 29.43 -46.86 -28.30
CA VAL A 44 28.64 -48.03 -28.68
C VAL A 44 29.61 -49.17 -28.96
N ASN A 45 29.46 -50.27 -28.24
CA ASN A 45 30.36 -51.42 -28.31
C ASN A 45 31.84 -51.02 -28.14
N ASN A 46 32.13 -50.09 -27.24
CA ASN A 46 33.42 -49.46 -26.95
C ASN A 46 33.99 -48.58 -28.07
N VAL A 47 33.25 -48.32 -29.13
CA VAL A 47 33.63 -47.38 -30.17
C VAL A 47 33.03 -46.04 -29.93
N ARG A 48 33.88 -45.01 -29.86
CA ARG A 48 33.39 -43.62 -29.69
C ARG A 48 32.64 -43.20 -30.96
N GLN A 49 31.45 -42.61 -30.75
CA GLN A 49 30.65 -42.07 -31.83
C GLN A 49 31.08 -40.63 -32.13
N ASP A 50 31.06 -40.28 -33.42
CA ASP A 50 31.33 -38.91 -33.86
C ASP A 50 30.21 -37.99 -33.40
N PRO A 51 30.52 -36.82 -32.82
CA PRO A 51 29.51 -35.81 -32.46
C PRO A 51 28.57 -35.43 -33.60
N ALA A 52 28.98 -35.53 -34.85
CA ALA A 52 28.13 -35.28 -36.01
C ALA A 52 27.10 -36.41 -36.27
N SER A 53 27.26 -37.58 -35.65
CA SER A 53 26.39 -38.74 -35.83
C SER A 53 25.23 -38.81 -34.84
N TYR A 54 25.11 -37.84 -33.93
CA TYR A 54 24.01 -37.78 -32.96
C TYR A 54 23.62 -36.33 -32.67
N SER A 55 22.43 -36.14 -32.16
CA SER A 55 21.94 -34.84 -31.72
C SER A 55 21.47 -34.88 -30.27
N ILE A 56 21.62 -33.74 -29.55
CA ILE A 56 21.20 -33.62 -28.18
C ILE A 56 20.45 -32.28 -28.04
N SER A 57 19.30 -32.31 -27.31
CA SER A 57 18.58 -31.14 -26.91
C SER A 57 18.19 -31.30 -25.44
N GLY A 58 18.90 -30.59 -24.55
CA GLY A 58 18.72 -30.77 -23.09
C GLY A 58 19.09 -32.20 -22.66
N THR A 59 18.12 -32.99 -22.25
CA THR A 59 18.29 -34.41 -21.90
C THR A 59 17.91 -35.38 -23.03
N ALA A 60 17.33 -34.89 -24.11
CA ALA A 60 16.91 -35.73 -25.24
C ALA A 60 18.11 -36.04 -26.15
N LEU A 61 18.53 -37.32 -26.22
CA LEU A 61 19.56 -37.82 -27.08
C LEU A 61 18.93 -38.57 -28.26
N THR A 62 19.34 -38.24 -29.49
CA THR A 62 19.01 -39.02 -30.69
C THR A 62 20.26 -39.44 -31.39
N LEU A 63 20.47 -40.75 -31.51
CA LEU A 63 21.59 -41.36 -32.20
C LEU A 63 21.32 -41.54 -33.72
N GLY A 64 22.35 -41.51 -34.52
CA GLY A 64 22.22 -41.74 -35.97
C GLY A 64 21.92 -43.20 -36.38
N GLY A 65 21.96 -44.12 -35.41
CA GLY A 65 21.65 -45.54 -35.60
C GLY A 65 20.87 -46.09 -34.39
N THR A 66 20.31 -47.29 -34.56
CA THR A 66 19.57 -47.99 -33.50
C THR A 66 20.51 -48.77 -32.58
N ILE A 67 20.20 -48.88 -31.29
CA ILE A 67 20.94 -49.63 -30.28
C ILE A 67 20.12 -50.85 -29.89
N SER A 68 20.62 -52.03 -30.19
CA SER A 68 20.05 -53.33 -29.79
C SER A 68 20.22 -53.56 -28.28
N SER A 69 19.36 -54.37 -27.70
CA SER A 69 19.48 -54.77 -26.28
C SER A 69 20.78 -55.55 -25.97
N SER A 70 21.45 -56.10 -27.01
CA SER A 70 22.75 -56.76 -26.90
C SER A 70 23.93 -55.79 -27.00
N ASP A 71 23.72 -54.55 -27.42
CA ASP A 71 24.80 -53.58 -27.60
C ASP A 71 25.18 -52.97 -26.25
N SER A 72 26.46 -52.75 -26.01
CA SER A 72 26.96 -51.95 -24.89
C SER A 72 26.98 -50.50 -25.31
N CYS A 73 26.11 -49.69 -24.68
CA CYS A 73 26.08 -48.26 -24.93
C CYS A 73 26.23 -47.49 -23.62
N TYR A 74 27.09 -46.47 -23.62
CA TYR A 74 27.21 -45.56 -22.48
C TYR A 74 27.66 -44.16 -22.93
N VAL A 75 27.32 -43.21 -22.08
CA VAL A 75 27.65 -41.79 -22.22
C VAL A 75 28.58 -41.36 -21.08
N ILE A 76 29.62 -40.62 -21.39
CA ILE A 76 30.49 -39.94 -20.44
C ILE A 76 30.21 -38.43 -20.57
N PHE A 77 29.83 -37.77 -19.50
CA PHE A 77 29.65 -36.33 -19.47
C PHE A 77 31.03 -35.68 -19.28
N LEU A 78 31.49 -34.91 -20.27
CA LEU A 78 32.84 -34.33 -20.33
C LEU A 78 32.97 -33.00 -19.61
N GLY A 79 31.85 -32.36 -19.33
CA GLY A 79 31.79 -31.07 -18.62
C GLY A 79 30.57 -30.98 -17.74
N GLN A 80 30.63 -30.10 -16.75
CA GLN A 80 29.42 -29.63 -16.11
C GLN A 80 28.81 -28.58 -17.07
N ALA A 81 27.65 -28.87 -17.63
CA ALA A 81 26.85 -27.85 -18.24
C ALA A 81 26.61 -26.82 -17.16
N LEU A 82 27.06 -25.58 -17.36
CA LEU A 82 26.53 -24.44 -16.66
C LEU A 82 25.06 -24.37 -17.07
N GLN A 83 24.23 -25.06 -16.33
CA GLN A 83 22.81 -24.88 -16.50
C GLN A 83 22.50 -23.42 -16.15
N THR A 84 22.21 -22.61 -17.14
CA THR A 84 21.37 -21.44 -16.97
C THR A 84 19.94 -21.96 -16.74
N VAL A 85 19.77 -22.74 -15.67
CA VAL A 85 18.46 -23.25 -15.31
C VAL A 85 17.70 -22.06 -14.73
N THR A 86 16.60 -21.72 -15.37
CA THR A 86 15.55 -20.99 -14.65
C THR A 86 15.18 -21.91 -13.48
N PRO A 87 15.41 -21.50 -12.23
CA PRO A 87 15.03 -22.33 -11.09
C PRO A 87 13.55 -22.67 -11.18
N ASP A 88 13.20 -23.91 -10.86
CA ASP A 88 11.80 -24.28 -10.77
C ASP A 88 11.07 -23.38 -9.76
N ALA A 89 9.75 -23.20 -9.94
CA ALA A 89 8.95 -22.43 -9.02
C ALA A 89 9.19 -22.93 -7.58
N ASP A 90 9.32 -21.98 -6.64
CA ASP A 90 9.51 -22.23 -5.22
C ASP A 90 10.84 -22.92 -4.81
N THR A 91 11.81 -23.06 -5.71
CA THR A 91 13.10 -23.68 -5.40
C THR A 91 14.14 -22.72 -4.82
N ILE A 92 13.95 -21.39 -4.97
CA ILE A 92 14.83 -20.39 -4.40
C ILE A 92 14.47 -20.16 -2.92
N THR A 93 15.30 -20.69 -2.04
CA THR A 93 15.14 -20.48 -0.59
C THR A 93 15.87 -19.22 -0.12
N THR A 94 15.48 -18.72 1.06
CA THR A 94 16.14 -17.55 1.69
C THR A 94 17.63 -17.77 1.94
N ALA A 95 18.05 -19.02 2.19
CA ALA A 95 19.47 -19.36 2.37
C ALA A 95 20.29 -19.23 1.07
N MET A 96 19.65 -19.30 -0.10
CA MET A 96 20.29 -19.14 -1.41
C MET A 96 20.48 -17.67 -1.79
N LEU A 97 19.73 -16.76 -1.13
CA LEU A 97 19.82 -15.32 -1.35
C LEU A 97 20.79 -14.71 -0.31
N LYS A 98 21.92 -14.23 -0.77
CA LYS A 98 22.83 -13.46 0.08
C LYS A 98 22.15 -12.15 0.51
N SER A 99 22.41 -11.68 1.74
CA SER A 99 21.97 -10.34 2.18
C SER A 99 22.33 -9.29 1.14
N ASN A 100 21.38 -8.43 0.80
CA ASN A 100 21.48 -7.39 -0.24
C ASN A 100 21.60 -7.93 -1.69
N ALA A 101 21.28 -9.20 -1.94
CA ALA A 101 21.34 -9.77 -3.28
C ALA A 101 20.14 -9.36 -4.18
N VAL A 102 19.05 -8.87 -3.59
CA VAL A 102 17.86 -8.44 -4.32
C VAL A 102 17.74 -6.92 -4.27
N ASP A 103 17.93 -6.27 -5.41
CA ASP A 103 17.62 -4.85 -5.57
C ASP A 103 16.13 -4.65 -5.76
N LEU A 104 15.45 -4.18 -4.73
CA LEU A 104 14.00 -3.96 -4.75
C LEU A 104 13.59 -2.80 -5.66
N THR A 105 14.51 -1.91 -6.03
CA THR A 105 14.20 -0.79 -6.93
C THR A 105 13.96 -1.24 -8.36
N SER A 106 14.56 -2.36 -8.77
CA SER A 106 14.52 -2.89 -10.14
C SER A 106 13.83 -4.25 -10.28
N LYS A 107 13.59 -4.95 -9.16
CA LYS A 107 13.11 -6.36 -9.17
C LYS A 107 11.69 -6.54 -8.65
N VAL A 108 11.09 -5.52 -8.06
CA VAL A 108 9.70 -5.57 -7.62
C VAL A 108 8.83 -4.80 -8.59
N THR A 109 7.86 -5.49 -9.20
CA THR A 109 6.83 -4.88 -10.03
C THR A 109 5.51 -4.85 -9.24
N GLY A 110 4.85 -3.70 -9.19
CA GLY A 110 3.62 -3.52 -8.43
C GLY A 110 3.85 -3.06 -6.98
N THR A 111 2.82 -3.13 -6.17
CA THR A 111 2.84 -2.67 -4.78
C THR A 111 3.35 -3.77 -3.86
N LEU A 112 4.41 -3.51 -3.09
CA LEU A 112 4.87 -4.42 -2.05
C LEU A 112 3.85 -4.40 -0.89
N PRO A 113 3.30 -5.57 -0.47
CA PRO A 113 2.37 -5.63 0.65
C PRO A 113 2.96 -5.07 1.95
N VAL A 114 2.12 -4.47 2.80
CA VAL A 114 2.54 -3.91 4.10
C VAL A 114 3.20 -4.97 5.00
N ALA A 115 2.68 -6.20 4.99
CA ALA A 115 3.25 -7.33 5.72
C ALA A 115 4.71 -7.65 5.34
N ASN A 116 5.14 -7.25 4.14
CA ASN A 116 6.49 -7.46 3.61
C ASN A 116 7.35 -6.17 3.62
N GLY A 117 6.97 -5.18 4.44
CA GLY A 117 7.66 -3.91 4.57
C GLY A 117 7.29 -2.87 3.52
N GLY A 118 6.28 -3.13 2.71
CA GLY A 118 5.73 -2.14 1.78
C GLY A 118 4.84 -1.11 2.46
N THR A 119 4.59 -0.01 1.77
CA THR A 119 3.72 1.07 2.26
C THR A 119 2.29 0.94 1.78
N ALA A 120 1.97 -0.07 0.95
CA ALA A 120 0.73 -0.25 0.20
C ALA A 120 0.36 0.92 -0.73
N LEU A 121 1.28 1.86 -0.96
CA LEU A 121 1.07 3.02 -1.80
C LEU A 121 1.81 2.88 -3.14
N THR A 122 1.15 3.23 -4.22
CA THR A 122 1.74 3.32 -5.56
C THR A 122 2.46 4.65 -5.80
N SER A 123 2.24 5.64 -4.95
CA SER A 123 2.86 6.97 -4.98
C SER A 123 3.55 7.24 -3.64
N GLY A 124 4.82 7.14 -3.57
CA GLY A 124 5.85 7.42 -2.56
C GLY A 124 5.57 8.04 -1.18
N PHE A 125 4.32 8.21 -0.75
CA PHE A 125 3.96 8.68 0.59
C PHE A 125 3.49 7.52 1.45
N ALA A 126 4.38 7.03 2.32
CA ALA A 126 4.03 6.10 3.37
C ALA A 126 3.17 6.81 4.43
N ASN A 127 1.97 6.31 4.67
CA ASN A 127 1.11 6.71 5.80
C ASN A 127 0.90 8.23 5.97
N GLY A 128 0.76 8.96 4.86
CA GLY A 128 0.34 10.34 4.88
C GLY A 128 -1.12 10.48 5.34
N ILE A 129 -1.52 11.71 5.63
CA ILE A 129 -2.91 12.07 5.87
C ILE A 129 -3.73 11.63 4.65
N THR A 130 -4.66 10.69 4.86
CA THR A 130 -5.47 10.09 3.78
C THR A 130 -6.74 10.89 3.48
N MET A 131 -7.13 11.75 4.42
CA MET A 131 -8.29 12.63 4.28
C MET A 131 -8.11 13.91 5.09
N VAL A 132 -8.29 15.03 4.42
CA VAL A 132 -8.51 16.36 5.03
C VAL A 132 -9.63 17.02 4.28
N ASP A 133 -10.53 17.67 5.00
CA ASP A 133 -11.57 18.51 4.39
C ASP A 133 -11.81 19.75 5.26
N CYS A 134 -12.19 20.83 4.64
CA CYS A 134 -12.45 22.08 5.32
C CYS A 134 -13.71 22.74 4.78
N PHE A 135 -14.60 23.09 5.70
CA PHE A 135 -15.78 23.90 5.42
C PHE A 135 -15.71 25.23 6.15
N ARG A 136 -16.41 26.21 5.62
CA ARG A 136 -16.61 27.52 6.24
C ARG A 136 -18.09 27.89 6.21
N LEU A 137 -18.48 28.91 6.94
CA LEU A 137 -19.76 29.56 6.70
C LEU A 137 -19.61 30.53 5.52
N ASN A 138 -20.49 30.42 4.52
CA ASN A 138 -20.49 31.30 3.36
C ASN A 138 -21.16 32.67 3.63
N ALA A 139 -21.96 32.74 4.66
CA ALA A 139 -22.66 33.97 5.10
C ALA A 139 -22.77 34.04 6.64
N ASN A 140 -22.96 35.26 7.15
CA ASN A 140 -23.21 35.43 8.58
C ASN A 140 -24.51 34.71 9.00
N GLN A 141 -24.46 34.02 10.13
CA GLN A 141 -25.63 33.44 10.78
C GLN A 141 -25.99 34.26 12.03
N SER A 142 -27.12 34.96 11.96
CA SER A 142 -27.62 35.74 13.08
C SER A 142 -28.26 34.83 14.13
N VAL A 143 -28.01 35.15 15.39
CA VAL A 143 -28.64 34.51 16.55
C VAL A 143 -29.22 35.56 17.50
N SER A 144 -30.29 35.21 18.21
CA SER A 144 -30.97 36.14 19.13
C SER A 144 -31.29 35.49 20.46
N GLY A 145 -31.13 36.26 21.54
CA GLY A 145 -31.45 35.80 22.89
C GLY A 145 -30.55 34.70 23.42
N ASN A 146 -31.08 33.93 24.37
CA ASN A 146 -30.41 32.75 24.93
C ASN A 146 -30.94 31.50 24.22
N GLY A 147 -30.04 30.69 23.68
CA GLY A 147 -30.46 29.47 22.95
C GLY A 147 -29.35 28.64 22.36
N THR A 148 -29.82 27.72 21.57
CA THR A 148 -28.99 26.85 20.76
C THR A 148 -29.46 26.92 19.30
N SER A 149 -28.58 27.16 18.38
CA SER A 149 -28.87 27.24 16.95
C SER A 149 -28.07 26.21 16.18
N LEU A 150 -28.76 25.42 15.37
CA LEU A 150 -28.06 24.57 14.41
C LEU A 150 -27.29 25.46 13.43
N ILE A 151 -26.04 25.13 13.19
CA ILE A 151 -25.22 25.84 12.22
C ILE A 151 -25.60 25.33 10.82
N SER A 152 -25.77 26.28 9.91
CA SER A 152 -26.09 26.06 8.49
C SER A 152 -25.21 26.95 7.61
N ASN A 153 -25.51 27.06 6.34
CA ASN A 153 -24.76 27.87 5.38
C ASN A 153 -23.31 27.42 5.18
N TYR A 154 -23.10 26.11 5.19
CA TYR A 154 -21.78 25.53 4.93
C TYR A 154 -21.40 25.66 3.47
N GLU A 155 -20.12 25.93 3.25
CA GLU A 155 -19.45 25.92 1.95
C GLU A 155 -18.09 25.24 2.12
N ARG A 156 -17.74 24.32 1.22
CA ARG A 156 -16.37 23.79 1.21
C ARG A 156 -15.41 24.90 0.84
N VAL A 157 -14.27 24.97 1.54
CA VAL A 157 -13.25 25.97 1.26
C VAL A 157 -12.62 25.72 -0.10
N ASP A 158 -12.85 26.62 -1.05
CA ASP A 158 -12.42 26.55 -2.44
C ASP A 158 -11.44 27.66 -2.83
N THR A 159 -11.32 28.71 -2.01
CA THR A 159 -10.44 29.86 -2.26
C THR A 159 -9.08 29.62 -1.63
N PHE A 160 -8.01 29.59 -2.46
CA PHE A 160 -6.63 29.29 -2.05
C PHE A 160 -6.45 27.97 -1.31
N SER A 161 -7.36 27.01 -1.51
CA SER A 161 -7.33 25.69 -0.92
C SER A 161 -7.34 24.63 -2.01
N PRO A 162 -6.70 23.47 -1.82
CA PRO A 162 -6.81 22.34 -2.72
C PRO A 162 -8.20 21.68 -2.70
N GLY A 163 -9.17 22.23 -1.95
CA GLY A 163 -10.45 21.61 -1.67
C GLY A 163 -10.32 20.59 -0.53
N PHE A 164 -10.11 19.32 -0.88
CA PHE A 164 -9.91 18.25 0.10
C PHE A 164 -8.83 17.28 -0.37
N ILE A 165 -8.30 16.50 0.56
CA ILE A 165 -7.41 15.36 0.29
C ILE A 165 -8.24 14.09 0.42
N GLY A 166 -8.05 13.14 -0.49
CA GLY A 166 -8.79 11.87 -0.51
C GLY A 166 -10.26 12.06 -0.89
N THR A 167 -11.18 11.37 -0.20
CA THR A 167 -12.63 11.56 -0.34
C THR A 167 -13.12 12.44 0.80
N GLY A 168 -13.60 13.63 0.47
CA GLY A 168 -14.06 14.62 1.46
C GLY A 168 -15.33 14.20 2.18
N MET A 169 -15.70 14.98 3.22
CA MET A 169 -16.97 14.85 3.92
C MET A 169 -18.16 15.19 3.00
N THR A 170 -19.30 14.58 3.24
CA THR A 170 -20.56 14.98 2.59
C THR A 170 -21.41 15.75 3.58
N GLU A 171 -21.83 16.96 3.22
CA GLU A 171 -22.72 17.80 4.02
C GLU A 171 -24.11 17.84 3.42
N SER A 172 -25.14 17.67 4.23
CA SER A 172 -26.53 17.83 3.87
C SER A 172 -27.37 18.31 5.06
N GLY A 173 -27.99 19.47 4.93
CA GLY A 173 -28.90 20.02 5.96
C GLY A 173 -28.24 20.27 7.31
N GLY A 174 -26.95 20.59 7.33
CA GLY A 174 -26.20 20.84 8.57
C GLY A 174 -25.59 19.58 9.21
N VAL A 175 -25.75 18.43 8.56
CA VAL A 175 -25.20 17.14 9.02
C VAL A 175 -24.10 16.67 8.07
N PHE A 176 -23.00 16.23 8.63
CA PHE A 176 -21.87 15.70 7.89
C PHE A 176 -21.78 14.18 8.04
N THR A 177 -21.52 13.50 6.93
CA THR A 177 -21.22 12.06 6.87
C THR A 177 -19.76 11.83 6.49
N PHE A 178 -19.18 10.77 7.07
CA PHE A 178 -17.77 10.44 6.90
C PHE A 178 -17.56 9.55 5.67
N PRO A 179 -16.48 9.79 4.87
CA PRO A 179 -16.23 9.02 3.67
C PRO A 179 -15.70 7.60 3.93
N SER A 180 -15.09 7.36 5.08
CA SER A 180 -14.51 6.06 5.47
C SER A 180 -14.51 5.89 6.98
N THR A 181 -14.35 4.66 7.45
CA THR A 181 -14.10 4.37 8.87
C THR A 181 -12.72 4.89 9.28
N GLY A 182 -12.50 5.12 10.56
CA GLY A 182 -11.22 5.59 11.11
C GLY A 182 -11.39 6.61 12.23
N ILE A 183 -10.28 7.01 12.80
CA ILE A 183 -10.22 8.03 13.86
C ILE A 183 -10.08 9.39 13.19
N TYR A 184 -11.02 10.25 13.46
CA TYR A 184 -11.07 11.63 12.95
C TYR A 184 -10.77 12.63 14.02
N LYS A 185 -9.91 13.61 13.73
CA LYS A 185 -9.78 14.84 14.47
C LYS A 185 -10.66 15.89 13.82
N ILE A 186 -11.48 16.54 14.62
CA ILE A 186 -12.42 17.58 14.19
C ILE A 186 -12.08 18.86 14.93
N THR A 187 -11.82 19.91 14.18
CA THR A 187 -11.48 21.23 14.73
C THR A 187 -12.46 22.26 14.20
N THR A 188 -13.06 23.03 15.08
CA THR A 188 -13.89 24.19 14.72
C THR A 188 -13.25 25.46 15.24
N VAL A 189 -13.15 26.45 14.39
CA VAL A 189 -12.77 27.82 14.75
C VAL A 189 -13.99 28.69 14.56
N MET A 190 -14.50 29.22 15.67
CA MET A 190 -15.61 30.14 15.69
C MET A 190 -15.14 31.57 15.63
N HIS A 191 -15.78 32.41 14.82
CA HIS A 191 -15.61 33.86 14.82
C HIS A 191 -16.98 34.51 14.97
N PHE A 192 -17.22 35.20 16.07
CA PHE A 192 -18.51 35.75 16.43
C PHE A 192 -18.42 37.24 16.73
N LEU A 193 -19.39 38.03 16.24
CA LEU A 193 -19.60 39.43 16.63
C LEU A 193 -20.78 39.52 17.60
N ALA A 194 -20.52 39.89 18.82
CA ALA A 194 -21.54 40.03 19.83
C ALA A 194 -22.32 41.38 19.68
N SER A 195 -23.65 41.30 19.69
CA SER A 195 -24.51 42.50 19.71
C SER A 195 -24.91 42.91 21.14
N ALA A 196 -24.64 42.04 22.12
CA ALA A 196 -24.83 42.29 23.54
C ALA A 196 -23.78 41.50 24.34
N ASP A 197 -23.55 41.85 25.61
CA ASP A 197 -22.63 41.15 26.48
C ASP A 197 -23.02 39.67 26.60
N SER A 198 -22.12 38.79 26.23
CA SER A 198 -22.32 37.35 26.24
C SER A 198 -21.39 36.68 27.24
N THR A 199 -21.93 35.92 28.17
CA THR A 199 -21.17 35.22 29.21
C THR A 199 -20.72 33.83 28.77
N PHE A 200 -21.39 33.25 27.79
CA PHE A 200 -20.91 32.05 27.12
C PHE A 200 -21.29 32.04 25.65
N LEU A 201 -20.34 31.61 24.85
CA LEU A 201 -20.47 31.37 23.41
C LEU A 201 -19.65 30.12 23.11
N ARG A 202 -20.23 29.16 22.41
CA ARG A 202 -19.51 27.93 22.04
C ARG A 202 -20.10 27.25 20.82
N ILE A 203 -19.28 26.50 20.10
CA ILE A 203 -19.74 25.51 19.12
C ILE A 203 -19.59 24.11 19.74
N ASN A 204 -20.70 23.40 19.86
CA ASN A 204 -20.69 22.00 20.26
C ASN A 204 -20.48 21.13 19.03
N HIS A 205 -19.59 20.13 19.15
CA HIS A 205 -19.56 19.00 18.25
C HIS A 205 -20.57 17.98 18.75
N GLU A 206 -21.59 17.71 17.96
CA GLU A 206 -22.62 16.74 18.29
C GLU A 206 -22.52 15.54 17.35
N ILE A 207 -22.35 14.36 17.91
CA ILE A 207 -22.07 13.12 17.20
C ILE A 207 -23.27 12.19 17.31
N SER A 208 -23.60 11.56 16.19
CA SER A 208 -24.57 10.47 16.10
C SER A 208 -23.88 9.17 15.76
N THR A 209 -24.34 8.06 16.34
CA THR A 209 -23.97 6.69 15.97
C THR A 209 -25.16 5.86 15.51
N ASP A 210 -26.33 6.49 15.34
CA ASP A 210 -27.62 5.87 15.03
C ASP A 210 -28.31 6.49 13.80
N SER A 211 -27.53 6.93 12.81
CA SER A 211 -28.00 7.53 11.56
C SER A 211 -28.75 8.85 11.74
N GLY A 212 -28.35 9.64 12.74
CA GLY A 212 -28.92 10.94 13.01
C GLY A 212 -30.23 10.92 13.83
N SER A 213 -30.62 9.78 14.38
CA SER A 213 -31.80 9.67 15.25
C SER A 213 -31.58 10.38 16.59
N SER A 214 -30.36 10.33 17.11
CA SER A 214 -29.91 11.12 18.27
C SER A 214 -28.53 11.72 18.04
N PHE A 215 -28.21 12.78 18.78
CA PHE A 215 -26.93 13.46 18.75
C PHE A 215 -26.47 13.80 20.15
N ASP A 216 -25.26 13.38 20.50
CA ASP A 216 -24.63 13.65 21.79
C ASP A 216 -23.45 14.60 21.65
N ALA A 217 -23.36 15.55 22.60
CA ALA A 217 -22.28 16.53 22.60
C ALA A 217 -20.94 15.93 23.04
N GLN A 218 -19.89 16.17 22.26
CA GLN A 218 -18.52 15.63 22.44
C GLN A 218 -17.55 16.69 22.99
N GLY A 219 -17.97 17.53 23.86
CA GLY A 219 -17.11 18.49 24.50
C GLY A 219 -17.56 19.94 24.34
N GLU A 220 -17.04 20.78 25.20
CA GLU A 220 -17.45 22.17 25.32
C GLU A 220 -16.24 23.07 25.51
N ALA A 221 -16.10 24.07 24.66
CA ALA A 221 -15.13 25.14 24.84
C ALA A 221 -15.89 26.49 24.86
N ASN A 222 -15.97 27.12 26.01
CA ASN A 222 -16.68 28.38 26.20
C ASN A 222 -15.75 29.56 25.98
N THR A 223 -16.28 30.59 25.35
CA THR A 223 -15.71 31.94 25.34
C THR A 223 -16.78 32.96 25.74
N HIS A 224 -16.40 34.20 25.92
CA HIS A 224 -17.29 35.29 26.26
C HIS A 224 -16.96 36.51 25.41
N ALA A 225 -17.92 37.41 25.24
CA ALA A 225 -17.74 38.65 24.50
C ALA A 225 -18.50 39.82 25.12
N LYS A 226 -17.98 41.01 24.97
CA LYS A 226 -18.69 42.27 25.22
C LYS A 226 -19.42 42.70 23.95
N SER A 227 -20.48 43.48 24.14
CA SER A 227 -21.23 44.10 23.04
C SER A 227 -20.28 44.83 22.07
N GLY A 228 -20.48 44.64 20.78
CA GLY A 228 -19.68 45.23 19.71
C GLY A 228 -18.30 44.62 19.48
N GLN A 229 -17.93 43.57 20.23
CA GLN A 229 -16.62 42.90 20.08
C GLN A 229 -16.71 41.64 19.26
N TYR A 230 -15.64 41.40 18.49
CA TYR A 230 -15.37 40.11 17.89
C TYR A 230 -14.67 39.18 18.89
N VAL A 231 -15.05 37.91 18.85
CA VAL A 231 -14.42 36.89 19.68
C VAL A 231 -14.20 35.63 18.82
N THR A 232 -13.13 34.95 19.14
CA THR A 232 -12.80 33.64 18.53
C THR A 232 -12.77 32.57 19.59
N GLY A 233 -13.37 31.41 19.30
CA GLY A 233 -13.31 30.21 20.11
C GLY A 233 -12.89 29.03 19.24
N THR A 234 -12.17 28.08 19.83
CA THR A 234 -11.78 26.85 19.15
C THR A 234 -12.25 25.65 19.95
N GLN A 235 -12.88 24.69 19.26
CA GLN A 235 -13.24 23.39 19.80
C GLN A 235 -12.50 22.32 19.01
N ILE A 236 -11.93 21.34 19.72
CA ILE A 236 -11.27 20.17 19.13
C ILE A 236 -11.89 18.92 19.76
N SER A 237 -12.20 17.94 18.94
CA SER A 237 -12.62 16.60 19.37
C SER A 237 -12.03 15.54 18.49
N THR A 238 -11.96 14.32 19.01
CA THR A 238 -11.67 13.12 18.23
C THR A 238 -12.88 12.21 18.23
N PHE A 239 -13.11 11.56 17.08
CA PHE A 239 -14.24 10.66 16.91
C PHE A 239 -13.80 9.39 16.18
N ASP A 240 -14.12 8.23 16.75
CA ASP A 240 -13.90 6.94 16.13
C ASP A 240 -15.11 6.55 15.28
N VAL A 241 -14.93 6.58 13.97
CA VAL A 241 -15.97 6.24 12.99
C VAL A 241 -15.82 4.78 12.60
N THR A 242 -16.58 3.93 13.28
CA THR A 242 -16.59 2.48 13.01
C THR A 242 -17.59 2.06 11.92
N ASN A 243 -18.56 2.93 11.59
CA ASN A 243 -19.57 2.66 10.56
C ASN A 243 -20.02 3.96 9.88
N THR A 244 -19.69 4.13 8.61
CA THR A 244 -20.02 5.35 7.84
C THR A 244 -21.51 5.53 7.56
N SER A 245 -22.32 4.47 7.66
CA SER A 245 -23.77 4.55 7.45
C SER A 245 -24.52 5.08 8.65
N THR A 246 -23.96 4.97 9.85
CA THR A 246 -24.62 5.37 11.10
C THR A 246 -23.95 6.53 11.80
N HIS A 247 -22.65 6.75 11.56
CA HIS A 247 -21.88 7.78 12.23
C HIS A 247 -21.96 9.09 11.47
N GLN A 248 -22.40 10.13 12.17
CA GLN A 248 -22.59 11.47 11.63
C GLN A 248 -22.16 12.51 12.63
N ILE A 249 -21.89 13.72 12.18
CA ILE A 249 -21.60 14.86 13.03
C ILE A 249 -22.37 16.09 12.55
N ARG A 250 -22.83 16.89 13.50
CA ARG A 250 -23.36 18.23 13.27
C ARG A 250 -22.79 19.21 14.27
N PHE A 251 -22.97 20.49 14.02
CA PHE A 251 -22.47 21.57 14.87
C PHE A 251 -23.60 22.44 15.37
N GLN A 252 -23.61 22.65 16.65
CA GLN A 252 -24.58 23.57 17.29
C GLN A 252 -23.85 24.74 17.93
N PHE A 253 -24.32 25.94 17.63
CA PHE A 253 -23.87 27.14 18.31
C PHE A 253 -24.76 27.45 19.52
N ARG A 254 -24.15 27.42 20.71
CA ARG A 254 -24.83 27.84 21.94
C ARG A 254 -24.42 29.25 22.35
N HIS A 255 -25.38 30.06 22.68
CA HIS A 255 -25.21 31.48 22.97
C HIS A 255 -26.23 31.93 24.04
N ASN A 256 -25.87 32.93 24.81
CA ASN A 256 -26.80 33.51 25.81
C ASN A 256 -27.27 34.92 25.41
N ASN A 257 -26.82 35.49 24.32
CA ASN A 257 -27.24 36.76 23.79
C ASN A 257 -27.15 36.83 22.27
N SER A 258 -27.63 37.93 21.69
CA SER A 258 -27.70 38.17 20.26
C SER A 258 -26.35 38.50 19.65
N GLY A 259 -26.17 38.14 18.39
CA GLY A 259 -24.99 38.44 17.60
C GLY A 259 -24.98 37.72 16.27
N ASN A 260 -23.83 37.72 15.64
CA ASN A 260 -23.63 37.05 14.33
C ASN A 260 -22.43 36.14 14.38
N LEU A 261 -22.65 34.87 14.11
CA LEU A 261 -21.59 33.94 13.71
C LEU A 261 -21.11 34.35 12.29
N GLN A 262 -19.84 34.66 12.17
CA GLN A 262 -19.29 35.28 10.96
C GLN A 262 -19.01 34.29 9.87
N GLY A 263 -19.48 34.57 8.66
CA GLY A 263 -19.21 33.81 7.45
C GLY A 263 -18.79 34.69 6.29
N ALA A 264 -18.12 34.12 5.30
CA ALA A 264 -17.78 34.77 4.04
C ALA A 264 -17.37 33.71 3.01
N THR A 265 -17.67 33.96 1.73
CA THR A 265 -17.30 33.07 0.62
C THR A 265 -15.84 33.19 0.20
N THR A 266 -15.18 34.31 0.51
CA THR A 266 -13.80 34.60 0.08
C THR A 266 -12.75 34.39 1.15
N SER A 267 -13.17 34.19 2.41
CA SER A 267 -12.25 33.98 3.55
C SER A 267 -12.89 33.12 4.62
N THR A 268 -12.13 32.24 5.22
CA THR A 268 -12.59 31.42 6.33
C THR A 268 -12.59 32.23 7.62
N ARG A 269 -13.78 32.65 8.06
CA ARG A 269 -14.02 33.32 9.36
C ARG A 269 -14.38 32.29 10.41
N THR A 270 -15.52 31.60 10.23
CA THR A 270 -15.85 30.40 11.01
C THR A 270 -15.56 29.19 10.15
N GLY A 271 -14.71 28.28 10.62
CA GLY A 271 -14.21 27.13 9.88
C GLY A 271 -14.38 25.82 10.62
N PHE A 272 -14.57 24.75 9.84
CA PHE A 272 -14.77 23.37 10.30
C PHE A 272 -13.78 22.49 9.55
N TYR A 273 -12.87 21.85 10.29
CA TYR A 273 -11.76 21.08 9.74
C TYR A 273 -11.89 19.63 10.17
N PHE A 274 -11.74 18.74 9.22
CA PHE A 274 -11.81 17.30 9.41
C PHE A 274 -10.51 16.66 8.92
N GLU A 275 -9.85 15.90 9.79
CA GLU A 275 -8.60 15.21 9.51
C GLU A 275 -8.72 13.75 9.92
N ARG A 276 -8.55 12.80 8.99
CA ARG A 276 -8.48 11.40 9.33
C ARG A 276 -7.07 11.06 9.79
N LEU A 277 -6.93 10.62 11.03
CA LEU A 277 -5.63 10.32 11.66
C LEU A 277 -5.13 8.91 11.34
N GLY A 278 -6.05 7.96 11.15
CA GLY A 278 -5.71 6.56 10.94
C GLY A 278 -6.93 5.65 10.94
N ASP A 279 -6.68 4.34 10.94
CA ASP A 279 -7.72 3.32 11.04
C ASP A 279 -8.24 3.18 12.49
N THR A 280 -9.44 2.58 12.63
CA THR A 280 -10.07 2.27 13.92
C THR A 280 -9.36 1.11 14.60
#